data_dcaaa17043b4e031a9c540a180b8ce05
#
_entry.id   dcaaa17043b4e031a9c540a180b8ce05
#
_cell.length_a   1.000
_cell.length_b   1.000
_cell.length_c   1.000
_cell.angle_alpha   90.00
_cell.angle_beta   90.00
_cell.angle_gamma   90.00
#
_symmetry.space_group_name_H-M   'P 1'
#
loop_
_entity.id
_entity.type
_entity.pdbx_description
1 polymer ?
#
loop_
_entity_poly.entity_id
_entity_poly.type
_entity_poly.pdbx_seq_one_letter_code
_entity_poly.pdbx_strand_id
1 'polypeptide(L)'
;LDKNKYRDDPDTVGQYFLKQSPGKVDFESERIFFLNQPRDIVERTFKASTQFYQSMGNNPHIKSLYRSSYPAINVKRRNEPVATDTVFSDIIAWGGICAAQIFAGLTTRFISAHGVKTDKEYPDTLWDEIRKRGAMDIIISDMAKAEISKTVQSILRMHMIKDWQSEPLMHHQNYSERVYQ
;
A
#
# COMPACT_ATOMS: atom_id res chain seq x y z
N LEU A 1 2.37 28.44 2.39
CA LEU A 1 0.99 28.34 1.90
C LEU A 1 0.15 27.82 3.06
N ASP A 2 -0.75 28.66 3.53
CA ASP A 2 -1.63 28.35 4.65
C ASP A 2 -2.66 27.31 4.20
N LYS A 3 -2.48 26.07 4.67
CA LYS A 3 -3.26 24.91 4.28
C LYS A 3 -4.75 24.99 4.71
N ASN A 4 -5.07 25.89 5.62
CA ASN A 4 -6.42 26.05 6.16
C ASN A 4 -7.28 27.07 5.39
N LYS A 5 -6.69 27.92 4.58
CA LYS A 5 -7.39 29.03 3.91
C LYS A 5 -8.41 28.58 2.84
N TYR A 6 -8.34 27.30 2.42
CA TYR A 6 -9.16 26.78 1.30
C TYR A 6 -10.07 25.62 1.70
N ARG A 7 -10.24 25.39 3.01
CA ARG A 7 -10.93 24.17 3.50
C ARG A 7 -12.45 24.30 3.56
N ASP A 8 -12.95 25.54 3.62
CA ASP A 8 -14.33 25.81 4.02
C ASP A 8 -15.23 26.38 2.92
N ASP A 9 -14.69 26.64 1.73
CA ASP A 9 -15.47 27.25 0.64
C ASP A 9 -15.30 26.45 -0.67
N PRO A 10 -16.32 25.67 -1.10
CA PRO A 10 -16.26 24.86 -2.31
C PRO A 10 -16.03 25.69 -3.58
N ASP A 11 -16.45 26.96 -3.61
CA ASP A 11 -16.22 27.84 -4.76
C ASP A 11 -14.75 28.29 -4.84
N THR A 12 -14.09 28.41 -3.69
CA THR A 12 -12.66 28.77 -3.61
C THR A 12 -11.76 27.63 -4.04
N VAL A 13 -12.17 26.37 -3.84
CA VAL A 13 -11.41 25.19 -4.26
C VAL A 13 -11.24 25.17 -5.78
N GLY A 14 -12.30 25.44 -6.54
CA GLY A 14 -12.23 25.54 -7.99
C GLY A 14 -11.26 26.64 -8.47
N GLN A 15 -11.30 27.80 -7.83
CA GLN A 15 -10.40 28.94 -8.15
C GLN A 15 -8.94 28.66 -7.77
N TYR A 16 -8.70 27.92 -6.69
CA TYR A 16 -7.36 27.51 -6.25
C TYR A 16 -6.69 26.60 -7.30
N PHE A 17 -7.40 25.64 -7.85
CA PHE A 17 -6.86 24.76 -8.88
C PHE A 17 -6.61 25.48 -10.20
N LEU A 18 -7.47 26.42 -10.56
CA LEU A 18 -7.27 27.28 -11.73
C LEU A 18 -6.01 28.16 -11.59
N LYS A 19 -5.67 28.60 -10.37
CA LYS A 19 -4.45 29.41 -10.09
C LYS A 19 -3.17 28.57 -10.03
N GLN A 20 -3.28 27.30 -9.71
CA GLN A 20 -2.11 26.38 -9.59
C GLN A 20 -1.88 25.51 -10.83
N SER A 21 -2.75 25.57 -11.80
CA SER A 21 -2.52 24.93 -13.09
C SER A 21 -1.23 25.50 -13.71
N PRO A 22 -0.24 24.68 -14.10
CA PRO A 22 0.96 25.16 -14.76
C PRO A 22 0.59 25.79 -16.09
N GLY A 23 0.59 27.13 -16.09
CA GLY A 23 0.18 27.93 -17.23
C GLY A 23 -1.32 28.26 -17.21
N LYS A 24 -1.65 29.47 -17.64
CA LYS A 24 -3.02 29.84 -17.96
C LYS A 24 -3.48 28.93 -19.10
N VAL A 25 -4.59 28.23 -18.91
CA VAL A 25 -5.21 27.48 -20.01
C VAL A 25 -5.47 28.48 -21.14
N ASP A 26 -4.86 28.26 -22.30
CA ASP A 26 -5.10 29.04 -23.48
C ASP A 26 -6.39 28.52 -24.14
N PHE A 27 -7.52 29.12 -23.78
CA PHE A 27 -8.81 28.74 -24.29
C PHE A 27 -8.94 28.93 -25.82
N GLU A 28 -8.05 29.71 -26.44
CA GLU A 28 -8.05 29.87 -27.89
C GLU A 28 -7.46 28.64 -28.57
N SER A 29 -6.38 28.07 -28.05
CA SER A 29 -5.79 26.84 -28.56
C SER A 29 -6.69 25.63 -28.31
N GLU A 30 -7.44 25.63 -27.22
CA GLU A 30 -8.35 24.53 -26.84
C GLU A 30 -9.61 24.48 -27.71
N ARG A 31 -9.96 25.55 -28.48
CA ARG A 31 -11.13 25.58 -29.35
C ARG A 31 -11.16 24.45 -30.40
N ILE A 32 -10.01 23.98 -30.83
CA ILE A 32 -9.88 22.88 -31.79
C ILE A 32 -10.55 21.62 -31.25
N PHE A 33 -10.42 21.35 -29.96
CA PHE A 33 -11.03 20.20 -29.30
C PHE A 33 -12.50 20.38 -28.98
N PHE A 34 -13.02 21.61 -29.09
CA PHE A 34 -14.41 21.97 -28.84
C PHE A 34 -15.13 22.37 -30.15
N LEU A 35 -14.80 21.74 -31.26
CA LEU A 35 -15.45 22.02 -32.58
C LEU A 35 -15.38 23.48 -32.98
N ASN A 36 -14.31 24.17 -32.65
CA ASN A 36 -14.09 25.61 -32.91
C ASN A 36 -15.17 26.52 -32.30
N GLN A 37 -15.79 26.11 -31.20
CA GLN A 37 -16.74 26.97 -30.50
C GLN A 37 -16.08 28.29 -30.04
N PRO A 38 -16.87 29.38 -29.87
CA PRO A 38 -16.36 30.65 -29.33
C PRO A 38 -15.65 30.46 -28.01
N ARG A 39 -14.59 31.25 -27.79
CA ARG A 39 -13.75 31.19 -26.59
C ARG A 39 -14.54 31.25 -25.29
N ASP A 40 -15.57 32.08 -25.22
CA ASP A 40 -16.41 32.25 -24.04
C ASP A 40 -17.19 30.97 -23.70
N ILE A 41 -17.61 30.21 -24.69
CA ILE A 41 -18.28 28.92 -24.52
C ILE A 41 -17.29 27.89 -23.99
N VAL A 42 -16.08 27.84 -24.56
CA VAL A 42 -15.01 26.94 -24.10
C VAL A 42 -14.67 27.24 -22.63
N GLU A 43 -14.49 28.52 -22.31
CA GLU A 43 -14.17 28.93 -20.91
C GLU A 43 -15.29 28.56 -19.94
N ARG A 44 -16.57 28.76 -20.30
CA ARG A 44 -17.71 28.34 -19.47
C ARG A 44 -17.77 26.83 -19.33
N THR A 45 -17.47 26.08 -20.38
CA THR A 45 -17.43 24.60 -20.33
C THR A 45 -16.35 24.12 -19.40
N PHE A 46 -15.16 24.72 -19.46
CA PHE A 46 -14.08 24.41 -18.53
C PHE A 46 -14.45 24.72 -17.08
N LYS A 47 -15.12 25.83 -16.81
CA LYS A 47 -15.58 26.20 -15.47
C LYS A 47 -16.68 25.29 -14.94
N ALA A 48 -17.55 24.79 -15.81
CA ALA A 48 -18.70 23.97 -15.46
C ALA A 48 -18.39 22.45 -15.46
N SER A 49 -17.31 22.02 -16.12
CA SER A 49 -16.99 20.61 -16.29
C SER A 49 -15.96 20.11 -15.30
N THR A 50 -15.94 18.77 -15.13
CA THR A 50 -14.99 18.07 -14.26
C THR A 50 -13.58 17.92 -14.85
N GLN A 51 -13.27 18.58 -15.97
CA GLN A 51 -11.97 18.46 -16.63
C GLN A 51 -10.80 18.88 -15.71
N PHE A 52 -11.02 19.86 -14.86
CA PHE A 52 -10.04 20.26 -13.86
C PHE A 52 -9.78 19.18 -12.81
N TYR A 53 -10.74 18.30 -12.56
CA TYR A 53 -10.59 17.21 -11.58
C TYR A 53 -9.72 16.06 -12.09
N GLN A 54 -9.57 15.88 -13.39
CA GLN A 54 -8.65 14.86 -13.92
C GLN A 54 -7.18 15.19 -13.63
N SER A 55 -6.81 16.47 -13.70
CA SER A 55 -5.46 16.91 -13.31
C SER A 55 -5.23 16.82 -11.79
N MET A 56 -6.30 16.91 -10.98
CA MET A 56 -6.22 16.76 -9.52
C MET A 56 -5.75 15.37 -9.09
N GLY A 57 -6.19 14.32 -9.76
CA GLY A 57 -5.82 12.94 -9.44
C GLY A 57 -4.31 12.66 -9.55
N ASN A 58 -3.60 13.47 -10.33
CA ASN A 58 -2.16 13.36 -10.53
C ASN A 58 -1.34 14.36 -9.69
N ASN A 59 -1.99 15.28 -8.99
CA ASN A 59 -1.30 16.26 -8.17
C ASN A 59 -0.78 15.60 -6.87
N PRO A 60 0.54 15.56 -6.61
CA PRO A 60 1.11 14.96 -5.42
C PRO A 60 0.63 15.62 -4.12
N HIS A 61 0.32 16.93 -4.15
CA HIS A 61 -0.22 17.64 -2.98
C HIS A 61 -1.61 17.14 -2.59
N ILE A 62 -2.47 16.85 -3.56
CA ILE A 62 -3.81 16.31 -3.29
C ILE A 62 -3.71 14.89 -2.73
N LYS A 63 -2.85 14.05 -3.31
CA LYS A 63 -2.59 12.72 -2.75
C LYS A 63 -2.13 12.76 -1.29
N SER A 64 -1.36 13.78 -0.91
CA SER A 64 -0.93 13.96 0.48
C SER A 64 -2.05 14.44 1.41
N LEU A 65 -3.00 15.25 0.90
CA LEU A 65 -4.13 15.74 1.68
C LEU A 65 -5.17 14.66 1.99
N TYR A 66 -5.32 13.68 1.09
CA TYR A 66 -6.26 12.55 1.26
C TYR A 66 -5.62 11.32 1.87
N ARG A 67 -4.39 11.44 2.38
CA ARG A 67 -3.76 10.33 3.09
C ARG A 67 -4.54 10.06 4.38
N SER A 68 -5.06 8.85 4.49
CA SER A 68 -5.78 8.42 5.68
C SER A 68 -4.86 8.40 6.90
N SER A 69 -5.41 8.74 8.07
CA SER A 69 -4.76 8.49 9.36
C SER A 69 -4.72 7.00 9.73
N TYR A 70 -5.52 6.17 9.05
CA TYR A 70 -5.57 4.73 9.27
C TYR A 70 -4.54 4.01 8.37
N PRO A 71 -3.51 3.37 8.93
CA PRO A 71 -2.44 2.72 8.16
C PRO A 71 -2.95 1.69 7.15
N ALA A 72 -3.97 0.93 7.52
CA ALA A 72 -4.56 -0.10 6.65
C ALA A 72 -5.08 0.43 5.31
N ILE A 73 -5.58 1.68 5.28
CA ILE A 73 -6.12 2.29 4.05
C ILE A 73 -4.98 2.82 3.16
N ASN A 74 -3.83 3.14 3.75
CA ASN A 74 -2.68 3.69 3.01
C ASN A 74 -1.80 2.61 2.40
N VAL A 75 -2.02 1.35 2.74
CA VAL A 75 -1.21 0.21 2.30
C VAL A 75 -1.93 -0.54 1.18
N LYS A 76 -1.17 -0.91 0.16
CA LYS A 76 -1.67 -1.75 -0.92
C LYS A 76 -2.12 -3.11 -0.39
N ARG A 77 -3.27 -3.60 -0.84
CA ARG A 77 -3.79 -4.94 -0.46
C ARG A 77 -3.37 -5.99 -1.47
N ARG A 78 -3.04 -7.15 -0.98
CA ARG A 78 -2.64 -8.33 -1.79
C ARG A 78 -3.78 -9.27 -2.13
N ASN A 79 -4.89 -9.20 -1.41
CA ASN A 79 -6.09 -10.03 -1.59
C ASN A 79 -5.77 -11.54 -1.70
N GLU A 80 -4.80 -12.02 -0.95
CA GLU A 80 -4.47 -13.44 -0.86
C GLU A 80 -4.01 -13.82 0.55
N PRO A 81 -4.27 -15.07 0.98
CA PRO A 81 -3.64 -15.64 2.16
C PRO A 81 -2.15 -15.88 1.93
N VAL A 82 -1.36 -15.67 2.97
CA VAL A 82 0.10 -15.88 2.93
C VAL A 82 0.49 -16.79 4.09
N ALA A 83 1.14 -17.89 3.79
CA ALA A 83 1.76 -18.74 4.80
C ALA A 83 3.16 -18.24 5.13
N THR A 84 3.54 -18.31 6.38
CA THR A 84 4.87 -17.92 6.85
C THR A 84 5.48 -19.00 7.70
N ASP A 85 6.82 -19.09 7.63
CA ASP A 85 7.59 -20.04 8.44
C ASP A 85 9.05 -19.61 8.51
N THR A 86 9.74 -20.02 9.57
CA THR A 86 11.17 -19.74 9.79
C THR A 86 12.00 -20.97 9.50
N VAL A 87 12.86 -20.90 8.50
CA VAL A 87 13.80 -21.96 8.14
C VAL A 87 15.17 -21.63 8.71
N PHE A 88 15.70 -22.53 9.51
CA PHE A 88 17.04 -22.40 10.09
C PHE A 88 18.09 -23.04 9.20
N SER A 89 19.27 -22.45 9.16
CA SER A 89 20.42 -23.00 8.44
C SER A 89 21.48 -23.49 9.43
N ASP A 90 22.06 -24.63 9.13
CA ASP A 90 23.21 -25.15 9.90
C ASP A 90 24.49 -24.33 9.66
N ILE A 91 24.52 -23.54 8.58
CA ILE A 91 25.66 -22.75 8.19
C ILE A 91 25.31 -21.27 8.27
N ILE A 92 26.16 -20.51 8.97
CA ILE A 92 25.99 -19.06 9.06
C ILE A 92 26.40 -18.42 7.72
N ALA A 93 25.47 -17.71 7.11
CA ALA A 93 25.69 -16.97 5.86
C ALA A 93 26.40 -15.62 6.14
N TRP A 94 26.80 -14.96 5.05
CA TRP A 94 27.42 -13.63 5.14
C TRP A 94 26.53 -12.66 5.95
N GLY A 95 27.19 -11.86 6.79
CA GLY A 95 26.50 -10.92 7.66
C GLY A 95 25.93 -11.52 8.95
N GLY A 96 26.19 -12.80 9.21
CA GLY A 96 25.73 -13.48 10.44
C GLY A 96 24.29 -13.97 10.36
N ILE A 97 23.75 -14.13 9.15
CA ILE A 97 22.40 -14.66 8.91
C ILE A 97 22.43 -16.18 9.16
N CYS A 98 21.56 -16.68 10.01
CA CYS A 98 21.43 -18.10 10.37
C CYS A 98 20.04 -18.68 10.10
N ALA A 99 19.08 -17.84 9.71
CA ALA A 99 17.74 -18.29 9.38
C ALA A 99 17.14 -17.43 8.25
N ALA A 100 16.10 -17.91 7.61
CA ALA A 100 15.32 -17.19 6.65
C ALA A 100 13.83 -17.25 7.02
N GLN A 101 13.20 -16.08 7.08
CA GLN A 101 11.75 -15.99 7.17
C GLN A 101 11.16 -16.10 5.78
N ILE A 102 10.32 -17.09 5.58
CA ILE A 102 9.66 -17.36 4.29
C ILE A 102 8.22 -16.85 4.36
N PHE A 103 7.79 -16.19 3.28
CA PHE A 103 6.39 -15.82 3.05
C PHE A 103 5.95 -16.40 1.72
N ALA A 104 4.98 -17.28 1.73
CA ALA A 104 4.46 -17.97 0.56
C ALA A 104 3.00 -17.61 0.30
N GLY A 105 2.70 -16.99 -0.84
CA GLY A 105 1.32 -16.70 -1.26
C GLY A 105 0.61 -17.96 -1.70
N LEU A 106 -0.59 -18.22 -1.16
CA LEU A 106 -1.32 -19.43 -1.45
C LEU A 106 -1.92 -19.43 -2.87
N THR A 107 -2.30 -18.27 -3.36
CA THR A 107 -2.93 -18.12 -4.68
C THR A 107 -1.88 -17.97 -5.78
N THR A 108 -0.95 -17.03 -5.58
CA THR A 108 0.08 -16.72 -6.58
C THR A 108 1.25 -17.69 -6.58
N ARG A 109 1.42 -18.45 -5.49
CA ARG A 109 2.57 -19.33 -5.22
C ARG A 109 3.91 -18.58 -5.21
N PHE A 110 3.86 -17.29 -5.08
CA PHE A 110 5.06 -16.49 -4.99
C PHE A 110 5.68 -16.60 -3.59
N ILE A 111 6.99 -16.80 -3.56
CA ILE A 111 7.76 -16.98 -2.35
C ILE A 111 8.68 -15.78 -2.17
N SER A 112 8.66 -15.18 -0.98
CA SER A 112 9.63 -14.19 -0.53
C SER A 112 10.44 -14.80 0.61
N ALA A 113 11.74 -14.61 0.61
CA ALA A 113 12.63 -15.02 1.68
C ALA A 113 13.38 -13.80 2.22
N HIS A 114 13.39 -13.64 3.53
CA HIS A 114 14.08 -12.58 4.25
C HIS A 114 15.09 -13.21 5.20
N GLY A 115 16.37 -12.94 4.99
CA GLY A 115 17.42 -13.44 5.89
C GLY A 115 17.36 -12.76 7.24
N VAL A 116 17.40 -13.53 8.32
CA VAL A 116 17.35 -13.06 9.71
C VAL A 116 18.47 -13.68 10.53
N LYS A 117 18.92 -12.95 11.56
CA LYS A 117 19.90 -13.45 12.51
C LYS A 117 19.24 -14.09 13.73
N THR A 118 18.06 -13.60 14.06
CA THR A 118 17.29 -14.06 15.22
C THR A 118 15.78 -13.99 14.92
N ASP A 119 15.00 -14.83 15.58
CA ASP A 119 13.54 -14.82 15.51
C ASP A 119 12.93 -13.46 15.91
N LYS A 120 13.66 -12.66 16.68
CA LYS A 120 13.20 -11.34 17.12
C LYS A 120 13.05 -10.34 15.97
N GLU A 121 13.69 -10.61 14.82
CA GLU A 121 13.62 -9.78 13.61
C GLU A 121 12.36 -10.06 12.76
N TYR A 122 11.56 -11.05 13.15
CA TYR A 122 10.31 -11.38 12.43
C TYR A 122 9.37 -10.18 12.21
N PRO A 123 9.12 -9.30 13.19
CA PRO A 123 8.28 -8.12 12.95
C PRO A 123 8.81 -7.22 11.84
N ASP A 124 10.13 -7.07 11.73
CA ASP A 124 10.77 -6.24 10.71
C ASP A 124 10.63 -6.87 9.32
N THR A 125 10.80 -8.19 9.21
CA THR A 125 10.57 -8.91 7.95
C THR A 125 9.11 -8.83 7.50
N LEU A 126 8.16 -8.91 8.43
CA LEU A 126 6.75 -8.73 8.16
C LEU A 126 6.44 -7.32 7.64
N TRP A 127 7.03 -6.29 8.24
CA TRP A 127 6.94 -4.91 7.75
C TRP A 127 7.50 -4.75 6.35
N ASP A 128 8.65 -5.35 6.08
CA ASP A 128 9.30 -5.30 4.76
C ASP A 128 8.45 -6.01 3.69
N GLU A 129 7.85 -7.14 4.02
CA GLU A 129 6.95 -7.85 3.12
C GLU A 129 5.70 -7.01 2.82
N ILE A 130 5.09 -6.39 3.84
CA ILE A 130 3.94 -5.49 3.66
C ILE A 130 4.31 -4.29 2.79
N ARG A 131 5.48 -3.69 2.98
CA ARG A 131 5.96 -2.55 2.17
C ARG A 131 6.20 -2.91 0.72
N LYS A 132 6.84 -4.04 0.49
CA LYS A 132 7.25 -4.48 -0.86
C LYS A 132 6.07 -5.00 -1.67
N ARG A 133 5.19 -5.76 -1.04
CA ARG A 133 4.17 -6.54 -1.73
C ARG A 133 2.73 -6.17 -1.41
N GLY A 134 2.52 -5.47 -0.33
CA GLY A 134 1.21 -5.12 0.19
C GLY A 134 0.76 -6.03 1.32
N ALA A 135 -0.23 -5.55 2.08
CA ALA A 135 -0.80 -6.29 3.19
C ALA A 135 -1.64 -7.46 2.69
N MET A 136 -1.39 -8.65 3.23
CA MET A 136 -2.15 -9.87 2.96
C MET A 136 -3.51 -9.83 3.66
N ASP A 137 -4.45 -10.65 3.22
CA ASP A 137 -5.77 -10.77 3.87
C ASP A 137 -5.69 -11.62 5.13
N ILE A 138 -4.94 -12.71 5.05
CA ILE A 138 -4.75 -13.67 6.13
C ILE A 138 -3.28 -14.02 6.16
N ILE A 139 -2.69 -14.05 7.36
CA ILE A 139 -1.40 -14.67 7.59
C ILE A 139 -1.62 -16.03 8.25
N ILE A 140 -0.95 -17.04 7.73
CA ILE A 140 -0.99 -18.40 8.25
C ILE A 140 0.38 -18.69 8.84
N SER A 141 0.44 -18.90 10.14
CA SER A 141 1.69 -19.16 10.84
C SER A 141 1.56 -20.40 11.73
N ASP A 142 2.70 -20.96 12.13
CA ASP A 142 2.70 -21.89 13.24
C ASP A 142 2.67 -21.11 14.57
N MET A 143 2.54 -21.80 15.68
CA MET A 143 2.48 -21.19 17.03
C MET A 143 3.85 -20.72 17.55
N ALA A 144 4.82 -20.41 16.70
CA ALA A 144 6.12 -19.91 17.14
C ALA A 144 5.99 -18.61 17.97
N LYS A 145 6.74 -18.51 19.06
CA LYS A 145 6.65 -17.36 19.99
C LYS A 145 6.91 -16.02 19.31
N ALA A 146 7.77 -15.99 18.30
CA ALA A 146 8.09 -14.79 17.55
C ALA A 146 6.87 -14.29 16.74
N GLU A 147 6.13 -15.22 16.14
CA GLU A 147 4.99 -14.94 15.26
C GLU A 147 3.74 -14.49 16.04
N ILE A 148 3.56 -14.95 17.27
CA ILE A 148 2.47 -14.53 18.18
C ILE A 148 2.84 -13.38 19.10
N SER A 149 3.98 -12.75 18.91
CA SER A 149 4.43 -11.65 19.77
C SER A 149 3.45 -10.46 19.73
N LYS A 150 3.39 -9.69 20.85
CA LYS A 150 2.53 -8.50 20.93
C LYS A 150 2.80 -7.48 19.81
N THR A 151 4.05 -7.37 19.39
CA THR A 151 4.46 -6.48 18.29
C THR A 151 3.85 -6.94 16.97
N VAL A 152 3.94 -8.23 16.66
CA VAL A 152 3.33 -8.81 15.46
C VAL A 152 1.83 -8.62 15.48
N GLN A 153 1.16 -8.96 16.58
CA GLN A 153 -0.27 -8.77 16.74
C GLN A 153 -0.71 -7.30 16.55
N SER A 154 0.12 -6.35 16.98
CA SER A 154 -0.14 -4.93 16.74
C SER A 154 -0.03 -4.57 15.26
N ILE A 155 0.96 -5.11 14.54
CA ILE A 155 1.11 -4.92 13.09
C ILE A 155 -0.09 -5.50 12.34
N LEU A 156 -0.51 -6.72 12.67
CA LEU A 156 -1.64 -7.39 12.03
C LEU A 156 -2.95 -6.60 12.23
N ARG A 157 -3.21 -6.13 13.47
CA ARG A 157 -4.38 -5.28 13.77
C ARG A 157 -4.32 -3.95 13.02
N MET A 158 -3.15 -3.29 12.99
CA MET A 158 -2.96 -2.01 12.32
C MET A 158 -3.27 -2.09 10.83
N HIS A 159 -2.94 -3.23 10.20
CA HIS A 159 -3.14 -3.45 8.77
C HIS A 159 -4.39 -4.29 8.44
N MET A 160 -5.24 -4.60 9.43
CA MET A 160 -6.44 -5.43 9.25
C MET A 160 -6.13 -6.78 8.58
N ILE A 161 -5.04 -7.41 9.00
CA ILE A 161 -4.64 -8.74 8.56
C ILE A 161 -5.22 -9.75 9.54
N LYS A 162 -5.91 -10.76 9.05
CA LYS A 162 -6.41 -11.87 9.88
C LYS A 162 -5.25 -12.78 10.24
N ASP A 163 -5.17 -13.16 11.50
CA ASP A 163 -4.21 -14.16 12.01
C ASP A 163 -4.89 -15.53 12.04
N TRP A 164 -4.26 -16.50 11.39
CA TRP A 164 -4.67 -17.89 11.45
C TRP A 164 -3.45 -18.74 11.80
N GLN A 165 -3.59 -19.53 12.86
CA GLN A 165 -2.51 -20.36 13.35
C GLN A 165 -2.81 -21.83 13.08
N SER A 166 -1.82 -22.55 12.54
CA SER A 166 -1.94 -23.99 12.36
C SER A 166 -1.98 -24.72 13.70
N GLU A 167 -2.69 -25.82 13.75
CA GLU A 167 -2.73 -26.66 14.95
C GLU A 167 -1.38 -27.31 15.21
N PRO A 168 -1.00 -27.48 16.49
CA PRO A 168 0.23 -28.18 16.83
C PRO A 168 0.29 -29.58 16.19
N LEU A 169 1.43 -29.93 15.62
CA LEU A 169 1.69 -31.22 14.94
C LEU A 169 0.93 -31.41 13.63
N MET A 170 0.21 -30.42 13.14
CA MET A 170 -0.51 -30.47 11.85
C MET A 170 0.28 -29.74 10.76
N HIS A 171 1.53 -30.14 10.52
CA HIS A 171 2.45 -29.53 9.56
C HIS A 171 1.86 -29.35 8.14
N HIS A 172 0.97 -30.24 7.72
CA HIS A 172 0.31 -30.14 6.41
C HIS A 172 -0.65 -28.96 6.29
N GLN A 173 -1.04 -28.30 7.40
CA GLN A 173 -1.87 -27.09 7.39
C GLN A 173 -1.05 -25.85 7.05
N ASN A 174 0.27 -25.86 7.30
CA ASN A 174 1.13 -24.75 6.93
C ASN A 174 1.71 -24.98 5.53
N TYR A 175 1.23 -24.20 4.56
CA TYR A 175 1.65 -24.30 3.16
C TYR A 175 3.13 -23.98 2.97
N SER A 176 3.70 -23.09 3.78
CA SER A 176 5.12 -22.69 3.67
C SER A 176 6.06 -23.88 3.85
N GLU A 177 5.71 -24.86 4.68
CA GLU A 177 6.53 -26.03 4.93
C GLU A 177 6.72 -26.90 3.67
N ARG A 178 5.72 -26.94 2.79
CA ARG A 178 5.79 -27.68 1.51
C ARG A 178 6.67 -26.99 0.46
N VAL A 179 7.02 -25.73 0.69
CA VAL A 179 7.71 -24.90 -0.29
C VAL A 179 9.21 -25.19 -0.28
N TYR A 180 9.76 -25.62 0.85
CA TYR A 180 11.18 -25.89 1.01
C TYR A 180 11.54 -27.36 1.24
N GLN A 181 10.55 -28.25 1.24
CA GLN A 181 10.74 -29.70 1.14
C GLN A 181 10.96 -30.14 -0.29
#